data_59f201e0ebe7ea791b526a9bc15f1531
#
_entry.id   59f201e0ebe7ea791b526a9bc15f1531
#
_cell.length_a   1.000
_cell.length_b   1.000
_cell.length_c   1.000
_cell.angle_alpha   90.00
_cell.angle_beta   90.00
_cell.angle_gamma   90.00
#
_symmetry.space_group_name_H-M   'P 1'
#
loop_
_entity.id
_entity.type
_entity.pdbx_description
1 polymer ?
#
loop_
_entity_poly.entity_id
_entity_poly.type
_entity_poly.pdbx_seq_one_letter_code
_entity_poly.pdbx_strand_id
1 'polypeptide(L)'
;MNARDTAMPHPVVAELYASMTLPVVCSPMFIVSNPKLAIAQCVSGVMGSFPALNARPQSLLGDWLDEVEAGLAEHRRAHPDGIVAPYAVNQIIHQSNDRLEHDLDVCARHRVPYIITSLRAPGDLVAGVHAWGGKVFHDVTTVRHAEKALEAGVDGLILVCAGAGGHAGTLSPFALVSEVRRFYDGPLVLSGAITSGQGILAALATGADFAYMGTRFIATAEANASEAYKQAIVDASASDVLYTPFFTGIPGNYLKASIVAAGLDPADLPAAEAASSNFGTTRAKPWKDIWGAGQGVGGIASVLPARRSCAPPTPTPAWPRSS
;
A
#
# COMPACT_ATOMS: atom_id res chain seq x y z
N MET A 1 -11.00 28.39 9.96
CA MET A 1 -11.31 27.25 10.85
C MET A 1 -12.39 26.45 10.15
N ASN A 2 -12.03 25.28 9.62
CA ASN A 2 -12.99 24.42 8.92
C ASN A 2 -13.89 23.72 9.95
N ALA A 3 -15.15 23.47 9.60
CA ALA A 3 -16.13 22.79 10.47
C ALA A 3 -15.69 21.40 11.00
N ARG A 4 -14.57 20.86 10.50
CA ARG A 4 -13.93 19.62 10.97
C ARG A 4 -13.17 19.75 12.28
N ASP A 5 -12.73 20.97 12.67
CA ASP A 5 -11.95 21.18 13.90
C ASP A 5 -12.74 20.91 15.20
N THR A 6 -14.06 20.67 15.07
CA THR A 6 -14.96 20.43 16.21
C THR A 6 -15.79 19.15 16.09
N ALA A 7 -15.74 18.43 14.95
CA ALA A 7 -16.48 17.18 14.77
C ALA A 7 -15.69 15.99 15.32
N MET A 8 -16.38 15.07 15.99
CA MET A 8 -15.77 13.78 16.39
C MET A 8 -15.30 13.05 15.14
N PRO A 9 -14.10 12.44 15.15
CA PRO A 9 -13.61 11.68 14.00
C PRO A 9 -14.55 10.51 13.68
N HIS A 10 -14.58 10.12 12.40
CA HIS A 10 -15.33 8.94 11.97
C HIS A 10 -14.96 7.72 12.84
N PRO A 11 -15.92 6.87 13.26
CA PRO A 11 -15.64 5.77 14.20
C PRO A 11 -14.46 4.86 13.80
N VAL A 12 -14.35 4.50 12.52
CA VAL A 12 -13.24 3.71 12.00
C VAL A 12 -11.90 4.46 12.10
N VAL A 13 -11.90 5.77 11.88
CA VAL A 13 -10.69 6.60 12.05
C VAL A 13 -10.27 6.63 13.51
N ALA A 14 -11.21 6.83 14.43
CA ALA A 14 -10.94 6.84 15.87
C ALA A 14 -10.41 5.48 16.36
N GLU A 15 -11.00 4.37 15.90
CA GLU A 15 -10.55 3.01 16.21
C GLU A 15 -9.09 2.79 15.73
N LEU A 16 -8.79 3.17 14.49
CA LEU A 16 -7.44 3.03 13.95
C LEU A 16 -6.42 3.91 14.66
N TYR A 17 -6.74 5.17 14.95
CA TYR A 17 -5.86 6.03 15.74
C TYR A 17 -5.58 5.47 17.14
N ALA A 18 -6.55 4.82 17.78
CA ALA A 18 -6.35 4.18 19.08
C ALA A 18 -5.47 2.92 19.02
N SER A 19 -5.39 2.25 17.86
CA SER A 19 -4.67 1.00 17.64
C SER A 19 -3.34 1.15 16.91
N MET A 20 -2.94 2.37 16.53
CA MET A 20 -1.73 2.65 15.75
C MET A 20 -0.87 3.72 16.42
N THR A 21 0.45 3.61 16.26
CA THR A 21 1.41 4.63 16.74
C THR A 21 1.59 5.76 15.71
N LEU A 22 1.53 5.42 14.43
CA LEU A 22 1.60 6.35 13.32
C LEU A 22 0.40 6.12 12.40
N PRO A 23 -0.19 7.17 11.81
CA PRO A 23 -1.31 7.05 10.90
C PRO A 23 -0.86 6.57 9.51
N VAL A 24 -0.34 5.33 9.46
CA VAL A 24 0.23 4.73 8.25
C VAL A 24 -0.42 3.38 7.98
N VAL A 25 -0.96 3.24 6.77
CA VAL A 25 -1.35 1.96 6.19
C VAL A 25 -0.24 1.52 5.24
N CYS A 26 0.32 0.33 5.46
CA CYS A 26 1.33 -0.22 4.57
C CYS A 26 0.67 -0.74 3.30
N SER A 27 1.23 -0.41 2.13
CA SER A 27 0.72 -0.90 0.86
C SER A 27 1.01 -2.40 0.70
N PRO A 28 0.04 -3.22 0.30
CA PRO A 28 0.27 -4.61 -0.07
C PRO A 28 1.05 -4.67 -1.38
N MET A 29 2.26 -5.21 -1.34
CA MET A 29 3.17 -5.22 -2.48
C MET A 29 3.32 -6.64 -3.04
N PHE A 30 2.99 -6.80 -4.32
CA PHE A 30 3.09 -8.09 -4.99
C PHE A 30 4.53 -8.61 -4.95
N ILE A 31 4.70 -9.90 -4.60
CA ILE A 31 5.98 -10.59 -4.37
C ILE A 31 6.70 -10.12 -3.10
N VAL A 32 6.66 -8.85 -2.75
CA VAL A 32 7.46 -8.24 -1.67
C VAL A 32 6.87 -8.47 -0.29
N SER A 33 5.56 -8.24 -0.13
CA SER A 33 4.88 -8.41 1.16
C SER A 33 4.67 -9.89 1.48
N ASN A 34 4.99 -10.25 2.72
CA ASN A 34 4.86 -11.60 3.28
C ASN A 34 4.45 -11.49 4.77
N PRO A 35 4.14 -12.59 5.48
CA PRO A 35 3.78 -12.56 6.90
C PRO A 35 4.83 -11.86 7.77
N LYS A 36 6.12 -12.14 7.56
CA LYS A 36 7.22 -11.54 8.33
C LYS A 36 7.22 -10.02 8.23
N LEU A 37 7.02 -9.46 7.03
CA LEU A 37 6.93 -8.02 6.84
C LEU A 37 5.66 -7.46 7.49
N ALA A 38 4.51 -8.10 7.30
CA ALA A 38 3.25 -7.64 7.88
C ALA A 38 3.29 -7.63 9.42
N ILE A 39 3.85 -8.67 10.05
CA ILE A 39 4.07 -8.73 11.50
C ILE A 39 4.98 -7.57 11.93
N ALA A 40 6.11 -7.38 11.25
CA ALA A 40 7.07 -6.32 11.59
C ALA A 40 6.46 -4.92 11.49
N GLN A 41 5.57 -4.68 10.52
CA GLN A 41 4.78 -3.46 10.38
C GLN A 41 3.79 -3.29 11.55
N CYS A 42 2.97 -4.31 11.84
CA CYS A 42 1.98 -4.25 12.90
C CYS A 42 2.60 -4.01 14.29
N VAL A 43 3.68 -4.71 14.62
CA VAL A 43 4.39 -4.52 15.89
C VAL A 43 5.19 -3.21 15.97
N SER A 44 5.36 -2.53 14.82
CA SER A 44 5.91 -1.17 14.75
C SER A 44 4.82 -0.09 14.89
N GLY A 45 3.58 -0.48 15.10
CA GLY A 45 2.44 0.42 15.31
C GLY A 45 1.88 1.04 14.03
N VAL A 46 2.05 0.40 12.88
CA VAL A 46 1.44 0.78 11.60
C VAL A 46 0.65 -0.40 11.02
N MET A 47 -0.44 -0.14 10.28
CA MET A 47 -1.24 -1.23 9.69
C MET A 47 -0.39 -2.00 8.68
N GLY A 48 -0.10 -3.27 8.97
CA GLY A 48 0.63 -4.16 8.06
C GLY A 48 -0.28 -4.71 6.97
N SER A 49 0.30 -5.09 5.81
CA SER A 49 -0.51 -5.69 4.76
C SER A 49 0.26 -6.62 3.82
N PHE A 50 -0.47 -7.53 3.18
CA PHE A 50 0.04 -8.35 2.09
C PHE A 50 -1.07 -8.73 1.11
N PRO A 51 -0.75 -8.97 -0.19
CA PRO A 51 -1.70 -9.51 -1.14
C PRO A 51 -1.96 -11.00 -0.90
N ALA A 52 -3.22 -11.44 -0.91
CA ALA A 52 -3.57 -12.87 -0.87
C ALA A 52 -2.87 -13.66 -2.00
N LEU A 53 -2.74 -13.05 -3.18
CA LEU A 53 -2.06 -13.64 -4.34
C LEU A 53 -0.56 -13.92 -4.14
N ASN A 54 0.08 -13.39 -3.09
CA ASN A 54 1.48 -13.72 -2.76
C ASN A 54 1.62 -15.10 -2.11
N ALA A 55 0.59 -15.58 -1.41
CA ALA A 55 0.54 -16.95 -0.89
C ALA A 55 0.39 -17.95 -2.04
N ARG A 56 1.46 -18.63 -2.41
CA ARG A 56 1.51 -19.58 -3.54
C ARG A 56 2.17 -20.89 -3.13
N PRO A 57 1.44 -22.04 -3.29
CA PRO A 57 0.08 -22.19 -3.82
C PRO A 57 -0.98 -21.51 -2.93
N GLN A 58 -2.24 -21.40 -3.43
CA GLN A 58 -3.32 -20.71 -2.70
C GLN A 58 -3.61 -21.30 -1.31
N SER A 59 -3.33 -22.59 -1.11
CA SER A 59 -3.47 -23.26 0.19
C SER A 59 -2.61 -22.65 1.30
N LEU A 60 -1.53 -21.94 0.95
CA LEU A 60 -0.66 -21.25 1.92
C LEU A 60 -1.30 -20.01 2.55
N LEU A 61 -2.43 -19.51 2.04
CA LEU A 61 -3.02 -18.30 2.62
C LEU A 61 -3.46 -18.51 4.08
N GLY A 62 -4.01 -19.67 4.40
CA GLY A 62 -4.35 -20.04 5.79
C GLY A 62 -3.12 -20.08 6.68
N ASP A 63 -2.06 -20.77 6.26
CA ASP A 63 -0.81 -20.85 7.03
C ASP A 63 -0.19 -19.47 7.25
N TRP A 64 -0.29 -18.57 6.26
CA TRP A 64 0.19 -17.20 6.39
C TRP A 64 -0.60 -16.38 7.41
N LEU A 65 -1.92 -16.58 7.45
CA LEU A 65 -2.77 -15.91 8.44
C LEU A 65 -2.51 -16.45 9.84
N ASP A 66 -2.35 -17.77 9.99
CA ASP A 66 -1.93 -18.39 11.26
C ASP A 66 -0.59 -17.82 11.75
N GLU A 67 0.41 -17.68 10.85
CA GLU A 67 1.71 -17.10 11.18
C GLU A 67 1.57 -15.64 11.65
N VAL A 68 0.77 -14.81 10.96
CA VAL A 68 0.53 -13.42 11.34
C VAL A 68 -0.14 -13.35 12.70
N GLU A 69 -1.22 -14.10 12.92
CA GLU A 69 -1.98 -14.09 14.17
C GLU A 69 -1.12 -14.56 15.35
N ALA A 70 -0.35 -15.64 15.16
CA ALA A 70 0.56 -16.17 16.18
C ALA A 70 1.68 -15.15 16.52
N GLY A 71 2.29 -14.53 15.50
CA GLY A 71 3.34 -13.53 15.70
C GLY A 71 2.84 -12.28 16.42
N LEU A 72 1.65 -11.79 16.06
CA LEU A 72 1.04 -10.65 16.76
C LEU A 72 0.64 -11.00 18.20
N ALA A 73 0.11 -12.21 18.43
CA ALA A 73 -0.26 -12.68 19.77
C ALA A 73 0.99 -12.87 20.66
N GLU A 74 2.08 -13.39 20.11
CA GLU A 74 3.35 -13.52 20.82
C GLU A 74 3.88 -12.15 21.24
N HIS A 75 3.88 -11.18 20.30
CA HIS A 75 4.35 -9.82 20.59
C HIS A 75 3.50 -9.15 21.68
N ARG A 76 2.17 -9.29 21.65
CA ARG A 76 1.28 -8.76 22.71
C ARG A 76 1.57 -9.37 24.08
N ARG A 77 1.87 -10.67 24.14
CA ARG A 77 2.27 -11.31 25.39
C ARG A 77 3.60 -10.80 25.94
N ALA A 78 4.57 -10.58 25.05
CA ALA A 78 5.89 -10.07 25.43
C ALA A 78 5.87 -8.57 25.78
N HIS A 79 4.93 -7.80 25.25
CA HIS A 79 4.83 -6.36 25.39
C HIS A 79 3.36 -5.96 25.66
N PRO A 80 2.82 -6.25 26.86
CA PRO A 80 1.40 -6.07 27.16
C PRO A 80 0.93 -4.61 27.06
N ASP A 81 1.80 -3.65 27.31
CA ASP A 81 1.53 -2.21 27.18
C ASP A 81 1.84 -1.66 25.76
N GLY A 82 2.33 -2.51 24.86
CA GLY A 82 2.70 -2.13 23.50
C GLY A 82 1.49 -2.04 22.57
N ILE A 83 1.51 -1.06 21.67
CA ILE A 83 0.53 -0.96 20.59
C ILE A 83 0.90 -1.97 19.50
N VAL A 84 -0.07 -2.80 19.11
CA VAL A 84 0.03 -3.71 17.96
C VAL A 84 -1.09 -3.35 17.00
N ALA A 85 -0.72 -2.74 15.88
CA ALA A 85 -1.67 -2.31 14.86
C ALA A 85 -2.36 -3.51 14.17
N PRO A 86 -3.54 -3.31 13.59
CA PRO A 86 -4.21 -4.35 12.81
C PRO A 86 -3.46 -4.65 11.51
N TYR A 87 -3.82 -5.77 10.87
CA TYR A 87 -3.31 -6.10 9.53
C TYR A 87 -4.45 -6.09 8.51
N ALA A 88 -4.05 -6.00 7.22
CA ALA A 88 -4.95 -6.07 6.09
C ALA A 88 -4.49 -7.12 5.07
N VAL A 89 -5.46 -7.76 4.39
CA VAL A 89 -5.21 -8.64 3.25
C VAL A 89 -5.77 -7.99 2.00
N ASN A 90 -4.93 -7.88 0.95
CA ASN A 90 -5.38 -7.32 -0.32
C ASN A 90 -6.00 -8.39 -1.21
N GLN A 91 -7.12 -8.05 -1.81
CA GLN A 91 -7.88 -8.83 -2.78
C GLN A 91 -7.98 -8.08 -4.11
N ILE A 92 -7.53 -8.70 -5.18
CA ILE A 92 -7.62 -8.15 -6.53
C ILE A 92 -8.98 -8.47 -7.14
N ILE A 93 -9.79 -7.45 -7.38
CA ILE A 93 -11.11 -7.60 -7.99
C ILE A 93 -10.98 -7.56 -9.51
N HIS A 94 -10.71 -8.71 -10.09
CA HIS A 94 -10.58 -8.87 -11.53
C HIS A 94 -11.04 -10.26 -11.97
N GLN A 95 -11.63 -10.34 -13.18
CA GLN A 95 -12.14 -11.62 -13.73
C GLN A 95 -11.07 -12.70 -13.91
N SER A 96 -9.80 -12.33 -14.01
CA SER A 96 -8.67 -13.27 -14.08
C SER A 96 -8.20 -13.77 -12.72
N ASN A 97 -8.78 -13.29 -11.61
CA ASN A 97 -8.49 -13.80 -10.29
C ASN A 97 -9.47 -14.93 -9.95
N ASP A 98 -9.12 -16.14 -10.34
CA ASP A 98 -9.89 -17.36 -10.07
C ASP A 98 -9.82 -17.84 -8.61
N ARG A 99 -8.98 -17.17 -7.79
CA ARG A 99 -8.80 -17.48 -6.36
C ARG A 99 -9.68 -16.62 -5.44
N LEU A 100 -10.35 -15.60 -5.96
CA LEU A 100 -10.98 -14.55 -5.12
C LEU A 100 -11.96 -15.14 -4.09
N GLU A 101 -12.84 -16.04 -4.51
CA GLU A 101 -13.83 -16.68 -3.64
C GLU A 101 -13.14 -17.52 -2.54
N HIS A 102 -12.21 -18.39 -2.93
CA HIS A 102 -11.43 -19.18 -1.98
C HIS A 102 -10.67 -18.32 -0.98
N ASP A 103 -9.98 -17.28 -1.46
CA ASP A 103 -9.15 -16.43 -0.61
C ASP A 103 -10.03 -15.61 0.36
N LEU A 104 -11.24 -15.22 -0.04
CA LEU A 104 -12.22 -14.58 0.85
C LEU A 104 -12.76 -15.56 1.91
N ASP A 105 -13.04 -16.79 1.56
CA ASP A 105 -13.46 -17.82 2.51
C ASP A 105 -12.39 -18.09 3.57
N VAL A 106 -11.11 -18.10 3.16
CA VAL A 106 -9.99 -18.19 4.09
C VAL A 106 -9.96 -16.96 5.01
N CYS A 107 -10.05 -15.75 4.45
CA CYS A 107 -10.08 -14.51 5.23
C CYS A 107 -11.26 -14.48 6.23
N ALA A 108 -12.44 -14.99 5.84
CA ALA A 108 -13.61 -15.07 6.70
C ALA A 108 -13.39 -16.00 7.91
N ARG A 109 -12.78 -17.19 7.69
CA ARG A 109 -12.45 -18.13 8.77
C ARG A 109 -11.51 -17.52 9.81
N HIS A 110 -10.53 -16.73 9.37
CA HIS A 110 -9.57 -16.02 10.20
C HIS A 110 -10.10 -14.65 10.70
N ARG A 111 -11.31 -14.26 10.31
CA ARG A 111 -11.90 -12.94 10.65
C ARG A 111 -10.92 -11.81 10.40
N VAL A 112 -10.29 -11.81 9.22
CA VAL A 112 -9.33 -10.78 8.83
C VAL A 112 -9.93 -9.39 9.06
N PRO A 113 -9.28 -8.52 9.86
CA PRO A 113 -9.91 -7.27 10.32
C PRO A 113 -10.10 -6.25 9.19
N TYR A 114 -9.20 -6.22 8.21
CA TYR A 114 -9.26 -5.30 7.08
C TYR A 114 -9.01 -6.00 5.76
N ILE A 115 -9.85 -5.75 4.77
CA ILE A 115 -9.63 -6.15 3.38
C ILE A 115 -9.35 -4.90 2.56
N ILE A 116 -8.23 -4.90 1.82
CA ILE A 116 -7.94 -3.87 0.83
C ILE A 116 -8.34 -4.45 -0.54
N THR A 117 -9.23 -3.77 -1.26
CA THR A 117 -9.64 -4.20 -2.59
C THR A 117 -9.07 -3.27 -3.66
N SER A 118 -8.68 -3.83 -4.80
CA SER A 118 -8.02 -3.08 -5.87
C SER A 118 -8.62 -3.43 -7.23
N LEU A 119 -8.52 -2.53 -8.20
CA LEU A 119 -8.96 -2.54 -9.59
C LEU A 119 -10.45 -2.22 -9.76
N ARG A 120 -11.37 -3.20 -9.74
CA ARG A 120 -12.82 -2.94 -9.89
C ARG A 120 -13.47 -2.72 -8.54
N ALA A 121 -14.55 -1.95 -8.51
CA ALA A 121 -15.37 -1.79 -7.31
C ALA A 121 -15.79 -3.16 -6.76
N PRO A 122 -15.75 -3.35 -5.42
CA PRO A 122 -15.82 -4.68 -4.80
C PRO A 122 -17.23 -5.33 -4.82
N GLY A 123 -18.29 -4.57 -5.12
CA GLY A 123 -19.64 -5.12 -5.19
C GLY A 123 -20.08 -5.88 -3.93
N ASP A 124 -20.69 -7.04 -4.11
CA ASP A 124 -21.25 -7.87 -3.02
C ASP A 124 -20.19 -8.40 -2.02
N LEU A 125 -18.90 -8.33 -2.37
CA LEU A 125 -17.81 -8.72 -1.46
C LEU A 125 -17.87 -7.94 -0.13
N VAL A 126 -18.26 -6.67 -0.17
CA VAL A 126 -18.33 -5.80 1.00
C VAL A 126 -19.27 -6.39 2.06
N ALA A 127 -20.48 -6.80 1.64
CA ALA A 127 -21.45 -7.43 2.56
C ALA A 127 -20.89 -8.73 3.18
N GLY A 128 -20.15 -9.53 2.39
CA GLY A 128 -19.47 -10.72 2.90
C GLY A 128 -18.44 -10.39 3.97
N VAL A 129 -17.59 -9.37 3.74
CA VAL A 129 -16.59 -8.94 4.72
C VAL A 129 -17.25 -8.41 5.99
N HIS A 130 -18.29 -7.61 5.88
CA HIS A 130 -19.05 -7.11 7.03
C HIS A 130 -19.69 -8.23 7.86
N ALA A 131 -20.07 -9.35 7.23
CA ALA A 131 -20.69 -10.48 7.93
C ALA A 131 -19.78 -11.12 9.01
N TRP A 132 -18.45 -11.05 8.86
CA TRP A 132 -17.52 -11.49 9.89
C TRP A 132 -16.94 -10.37 10.76
N GLY A 133 -17.40 -9.11 10.56
CA GLY A 133 -16.96 -7.94 11.32
C GLY A 133 -15.72 -7.25 10.72
N GLY A 134 -15.26 -7.67 9.54
CA GLY A 134 -14.17 -7.02 8.82
C GLY A 134 -14.59 -5.69 8.18
N LYS A 135 -13.62 -4.89 7.73
CA LYS A 135 -13.80 -3.62 7.04
C LYS A 135 -13.14 -3.64 5.68
N VAL A 136 -13.69 -2.92 4.71
CA VAL A 136 -13.18 -2.86 3.33
C VAL A 136 -12.69 -1.46 3.01
N PHE A 137 -11.42 -1.37 2.63
CA PHE A 137 -10.82 -0.18 2.03
C PHE A 137 -10.58 -0.45 0.54
N HIS A 138 -10.86 0.55 -0.31
CA HIS A 138 -10.74 0.35 -1.76
C HIS A 138 -9.78 1.35 -2.41
N ASP A 139 -8.90 0.85 -3.27
CA ASP A 139 -7.97 1.65 -4.07
C ASP A 139 -8.72 2.40 -5.20
N VAL A 140 -8.61 3.72 -5.22
CA VAL A 140 -9.22 4.59 -6.22
C VAL A 140 -8.22 5.58 -6.79
N THR A 141 -8.37 5.94 -8.06
CA THR A 141 -7.47 6.87 -8.77
C THR A 141 -8.19 8.11 -9.30
N THR A 142 -9.51 8.15 -9.21
CA THR A 142 -10.36 9.26 -9.68
C THR A 142 -11.57 9.45 -8.77
N VAL A 143 -12.23 10.61 -8.84
CA VAL A 143 -13.49 10.89 -8.15
C VAL A 143 -14.56 9.86 -8.52
N ARG A 144 -14.72 9.55 -9.81
CA ARG A 144 -15.69 8.53 -10.28
C ARG A 144 -15.42 7.14 -9.67
N HIS A 145 -14.16 6.76 -9.47
CA HIS A 145 -13.83 5.49 -8.80
C HIS A 145 -14.21 5.56 -7.32
N ALA A 146 -13.98 6.71 -6.67
CA ALA A 146 -14.37 6.92 -5.27
C ALA A 146 -15.90 6.81 -5.09
N GLU A 147 -16.69 7.50 -5.93
CA GLU A 147 -18.16 7.41 -5.91
C GLU A 147 -18.64 5.96 -6.05
N LYS A 148 -18.14 5.22 -7.04
CA LYS A 148 -18.51 3.81 -7.26
C LYS A 148 -18.10 2.88 -6.10
N ALA A 149 -16.98 3.14 -5.45
CA ALA A 149 -16.56 2.38 -4.29
C ALA A 149 -17.50 2.63 -3.10
N LEU A 150 -17.90 3.88 -2.89
CA LEU A 150 -18.85 4.25 -1.83
C LEU A 150 -20.25 3.69 -2.11
N GLU A 151 -20.71 3.67 -3.36
CA GLU A 151 -21.95 3.00 -3.77
C GLU A 151 -21.92 1.49 -3.44
N ALA A 152 -20.74 0.84 -3.51
CA ALA A 152 -20.56 -0.54 -3.10
C ALA A 152 -20.49 -0.74 -1.58
N GLY A 153 -20.50 0.34 -0.77
CA GLY A 153 -20.56 0.29 0.68
C GLY A 153 -19.20 0.09 1.38
N VAL A 154 -18.09 0.45 0.74
CA VAL A 154 -16.76 0.35 1.38
C VAL A 154 -16.63 1.27 2.60
N ASP A 155 -15.85 0.85 3.59
CA ASP A 155 -15.64 1.59 4.84
C ASP A 155 -14.61 2.72 4.70
N GLY A 156 -13.71 2.63 3.71
CA GLY A 156 -12.68 3.63 3.49
C GLY A 156 -12.17 3.66 2.05
N LEU A 157 -11.60 4.78 1.66
CA LEU A 157 -10.99 5.00 0.35
C LEU A 157 -9.47 5.13 0.47
N ILE A 158 -8.76 4.51 -0.46
CA ILE A 158 -7.31 4.69 -0.65
C ILE A 158 -7.10 5.44 -1.96
N LEU A 159 -6.68 6.69 -1.88
CA LEU A 159 -6.42 7.53 -3.04
C LEU A 159 -5.03 7.22 -3.61
N VAL A 160 -4.98 6.49 -4.72
CA VAL A 160 -3.72 6.11 -5.37
C VAL A 160 -3.36 7.17 -6.41
N CYS A 161 -2.62 8.18 -5.96
CA CYS A 161 -2.31 9.39 -6.71
C CYS A 161 -1.02 9.27 -7.54
N ALA A 162 -0.69 10.34 -8.26
CA ALA A 162 0.58 10.48 -8.97
C ALA A 162 1.77 10.24 -8.02
N GLY A 163 2.78 9.52 -8.51
CA GLY A 163 3.97 9.17 -7.75
C GLY A 163 3.85 7.94 -6.85
N ALA A 164 2.68 7.29 -6.75
CA ALA A 164 2.55 6.00 -6.10
C ALA A 164 3.30 4.90 -6.88
N GLY A 165 3.90 3.92 -6.18
CA GLY A 165 4.58 2.78 -6.80
C GLY A 165 3.61 1.74 -7.34
N GLY A 166 4.02 1.00 -8.37
CA GLY A 166 3.13 0.06 -9.05
C GLY A 166 2.00 0.77 -9.80
N HIS A 167 0.84 0.13 -9.94
CA HIS A 167 -0.32 0.75 -10.58
C HIS A 167 -0.70 2.05 -9.88
N ALA A 168 -0.81 3.14 -10.62
CA ALA A 168 -1.02 4.47 -10.05
C ALA A 168 -1.88 5.34 -10.97
N GLY A 169 -2.60 6.28 -10.34
CA GLY A 169 -3.25 7.37 -11.06
C GLY A 169 -2.29 8.49 -11.43
N THR A 170 -2.80 9.46 -12.17
CA THR A 170 -2.07 10.65 -12.61
C THR A 170 -2.47 11.92 -11.88
N LEU A 171 -3.54 11.85 -11.07
CA LEU A 171 -4.03 13.03 -10.34
C LEU A 171 -3.09 13.37 -9.19
N SER A 172 -2.91 14.67 -8.99
CA SER A 172 -2.17 15.21 -7.85
C SER A 172 -2.87 14.81 -6.54
N PRO A 173 -2.10 14.41 -5.49
CA PRO A 173 -2.64 14.19 -4.15
C PRO A 173 -3.48 15.37 -3.64
N PHE A 174 -2.99 16.59 -3.84
CA PHE A 174 -3.69 17.82 -3.39
C PHE A 174 -5.05 18.00 -4.06
N ALA A 175 -5.15 17.70 -5.38
CA ALA A 175 -6.40 17.82 -6.11
C ALA A 175 -7.38 16.74 -5.68
N LEU A 176 -6.98 15.46 -5.76
CA LEU A 176 -7.91 14.35 -5.54
C LEU A 176 -8.43 14.30 -4.09
N VAL A 177 -7.59 14.57 -3.08
CA VAL A 177 -8.05 14.68 -1.69
C VAL A 177 -9.08 15.78 -1.54
N SER A 178 -8.79 16.98 -2.08
CA SER A 178 -9.69 18.12 -2.01
C SER A 178 -11.07 17.84 -2.66
N GLU A 179 -11.07 17.18 -3.81
CA GLU A 179 -12.30 16.83 -4.52
C GLU A 179 -13.11 15.76 -3.78
N VAL A 180 -12.48 14.67 -3.33
CA VAL A 180 -13.15 13.58 -2.60
C VAL A 180 -13.71 14.08 -1.27
N ARG A 181 -12.99 14.94 -0.57
CA ARG A 181 -13.47 15.52 0.70
C ARG A 181 -14.66 16.45 0.59
N ARG A 182 -15.07 16.81 -0.61
CA ARG A 182 -16.31 17.59 -0.82
C ARG A 182 -17.60 16.78 -0.60
N PHE A 183 -17.52 15.45 -0.72
CA PHE A 183 -18.67 14.55 -0.59
C PHE A 183 -18.44 13.36 0.34
N TYR A 184 -17.22 13.17 0.86
CA TYR A 184 -16.90 12.02 1.71
C TYR A 184 -16.13 12.45 2.96
N ASP A 185 -16.71 12.15 4.13
CA ASP A 185 -16.12 12.44 5.47
C ASP A 185 -15.58 11.21 6.19
N GLY A 186 -15.71 10.02 5.58
CA GLY A 186 -15.18 8.76 6.11
C GLY A 186 -13.66 8.61 5.97
N PRO A 187 -13.13 7.42 6.34
CA PRO A 187 -11.69 7.14 6.33
C PRO A 187 -11.05 7.34 4.97
N LEU A 188 -10.01 8.16 4.89
CA LEU A 188 -9.30 8.50 3.68
C LEU A 188 -7.80 8.26 3.85
N VAL A 189 -7.26 7.35 3.05
CA VAL A 189 -5.84 6.99 3.01
C VAL A 189 -5.20 7.58 1.76
N LEU A 190 -4.10 8.30 1.88
CA LEU A 190 -3.44 8.96 0.76
C LEU A 190 -2.16 8.23 0.35
N SER A 191 -2.08 7.85 -0.93
CA SER A 191 -0.89 7.29 -1.58
C SER A 191 -0.30 8.27 -2.59
N GLY A 192 1.02 8.30 -2.70
CA GLY A 192 1.76 9.07 -3.69
C GLY A 192 3.05 9.65 -3.11
N ALA A 193 4.19 9.06 -3.43
CA ALA A 193 5.54 9.51 -3.06
C ALA A 193 5.79 9.72 -1.54
N ILE A 194 5.03 9.06 -0.65
CA ILE A 194 5.17 9.20 0.80
C ILE A 194 6.16 8.16 1.33
N THR A 195 7.30 8.61 1.90
CA THR A 195 8.37 7.74 2.41
C THR A 195 9.01 8.25 3.70
N SER A 196 8.53 9.34 4.26
CA SER A 196 9.09 10.01 5.44
C SER A 196 8.01 10.54 6.38
N GLY A 197 8.40 10.90 7.62
CA GLY A 197 7.51 11.53 8.58
C GLY A 197 6.94 12.87 8.09
N GLN A 198 7.74 13.66 7.36
CA GLN A 198 7.26 14.88 6.71
C GLN A 198 6.18 14.60 5.66
N GLY A 199 6.35 13.50 4.89
CA GLY A 199 5.34 13.05 3.92
C GLY A 199 4.05 12.60 4.60
N ILE A 200 4.14 11.92 5.75
CA ILE A 200 2.97 11.55 6.56
C ILE A 200 2.24 12.82 7.03
N LEU A 201 2.97 13.77 7.62
CA LEU A 201 2.39 15.03 8.08
C LEU A 201 1.75 15.83 6.93
N ALA A 202 2.40 15.86 5.75
CA ALA A 202 1.84 16.48 4.56
C ALA A 202 0.54 15.81 4.11
N ALA A 203 0.47 14.47 4.13
CA ALA A 203 -0.76 13.73 3.83
C ALA A 203 -1.91 14.12 4.77
N LEU A 204 -1.65 14.20 6.08
CA LEU A 204 -2.65 14.64 7.06
C LEU A 204 -3.07 16.09 6.82
N ALA A 205 -2.11 16.98 6.52
CA ALA A 205 -2.37 18.40 6.24
C ALA A 205 -3.23 18.61 4.97
N THR A 206 -3.24 17.67 4.01
CA THR A 206 -4.16 17.74 2.86
C THR A 206 -5.60 17.41 3.22
N GLY A 207 -5.83 16.79 4.39
CA GLY A 207 -7.14 16.32 4.83
C GLY A 207 -7.33 14.79 4.71
N ALA A 208 -6.29 14.02 4.39
CA ALA A 208 -6.32 12.57 4.56
C ALA A 208 -6.22 12.20 6.04
N ASP A 209 -6.72 11.03 6.42
CA ASP A 209 -6.62 10.51 7.79
C ASP A 209 -5.36 9.65 7.95
N PHE A 210 -4.91 9.00 6.89
CA PHE A 210 -3.76 8.09 6.90
C PHE A 210 -2.89 8.28 5.67
N ALA A 211 -1.59 8.01 5.82
CA ALA A 211 -0.66 7.87 4.71
C ALA A 211 -0.57 6.40 4.25
N TYR A 212 -0.50 6.17 2.93
CA TYR A 212 -0.28 4.85 2.33
C TYR A 212 1.16 4.71 1.87
N MET A 213 1.92 3.81 2.46
CA MET A 213 3.35 3.69 2.22
C MET A 213 3.73 2.29 1.75
N GLY A 214 4.34 2.19 0.55
CA GLY A 214 4.86 0.93 0.01
C GLY A 214 6.39 0.95 -0.12
N THR A 215 6.91 1.81 -0.97
CA THR A 215 8.32 1.84 -1.40
C THR A 215 9.32 1.85 -0.24
N ARG A 216 9.04 2.59 0.84
CA ARG A 216 9.87 2.59 2.05
C ARG A 216 10.04 1.18 2.63
N PHE A 217 8.99 0.36 2.59
CA PHE A 217 9.00 -0.99 3.15
C PHE A 217 9.61 -2.03 2.22
N ILE A 218 9.82 -1.75 0.92
CA ILE A 218 10.64 -2.60 0.04
C ILE A 218 12.08 -2.65 0.55
N ALA A 219 12.62 -1.49 0.96
CA ALA A 219 13.97 -1.35 1.52
C ALA A 219 13.99 -1.68 3.02
N THR A 220 13.43 -2.84 3.41
CA THR A 220 13.49 -3.36 4.78
C THR A 220 14.04 -4.78 4.82
N ALA A 221 14.57 -5.17 5.99
CA ALA A 221 15.15 -6.50 6.18
C ALA A 221 14.10 -7.61 6.04
N GLU A 222 12.85 -7.34 6.40
CA GLU A 222 11.74 -8.29 6.44
C GLU A 222 11.05 -8.47 5.08
N ALA A 223 11.25 -7.53 4.13
CA ALA A 223 10.66 -7.58 2.80
C ALA A 223 11.26 -8.72 1.97
N ASN A 224 10.37 -9.43 1.25
CA ASN A 224 10.77 -10.49 0.32
C ASN A 224 11.20 -9.89 -1.05
N ALA A 225 12.01 -8.85 -1.02
CA ALA A 225 12.65 -8.26 -2.19
C ALA A 225 14.10 -8.74 -2.27
N SER A 226 14.63 -8.94 -3.48
CA SER A 226 16.05 -9.27 -3.66
C SER A 226 16.92 -8.12 -3.16
N GLU A 227 18.15 -8.42 -2.74
CA GLU A 227 19.08 -7.37 -2.31
C GLU A 227 19.36 -6.35 -3.44
N ALA A 228 19.39 -6.81 -4.69
CA ALA A 228 19.50 -5.92 -5.85
C ALA A 228 18.32 -4.95 -5.97
N TYR A 229 17.10 -5.42 -5.69
CA TYR A 229 15.91 -4.54 -5.69
C TYR A 229 15.96 -3.53 -4.53
N LYS A 230 16.30 -3.97 -3.32
CA LYS A 230 16.46 -3.10 -2.16
C LYS A 230 17.53 -2.04 -2.40
N GLN A 231 18.67 -2.43 -2.96
CA GLN A 231 19.75 -1.50 -3.29
C GLN A 231 19.32 -0.51 -4.39
N ALA A 232 18.64 -0.98 -5.44
CA ALA A 232 18.12 -0.10 -6.47
C ALA A 232 17.13 0.95 -5.94
N ILE A 233 16.35 0.63 -4.90
CA ILE A 233 15.50 1.62 -4.19
C ILE A 233 16.36 2.67 -3.50
N VAL A 234 17.46 2.26 -2.86
CA VAL A 234 18.35 3.17 -2.10
C VAL A 234 19.11 4.11 -3.04
N ASP A 235 19.52 3.60 -4.22
CA ASP A 235 20.34 4.34 -5.19
C ASP A 235 19.50 5.27 -6.09
N ALA A 236 18.17 5.08 -6.13
CA ALA A 236 17.29 5.78 -7.06
C ALA A 236 16.88 7.16 -6.57
N SER A 237 16.64 8.04 -7.53
CA SER A 237 15.96 9.33 -7.38
C SER A 237 14.55 9.28 -8.02
N ALA A 238 13.75 10.32 -7.81
CA ALA A 238 12.41 10.40 -8.41
C ALA A 238 12.44 10.33 -9.95
N SER A 239 13.50 10.82 -10.59
CA SER A 239 13.69 10.78 -12.04
C SER A 239 14.00 9.38 -12.59
N ASP A 240 14.37 8.42 -11.70
CA ASP A 240 14.64 7.03 -12.08
C ASP A 240 13.37 6.16 -12.03
N VAL A 241 12.21 6.77 -11.75
CA VAL A 241 10.90 6.12 -11.79
C VAL A 241 10.20 6.47 -13.11
N LEU A 242 9.84 5.44 -13.89
CA LEU A 242 9.13 5.57 -15.16
C LEU A 242 7.66 5.19 -14.99
N TYR A 243 6.74 6.07 -15.41
CA TYR A 243 5.32 5.78 -15.49
C TYR A 243 4.96 5.26 -16.88
N THR A 244 4.47 4.03 -16.96
CA THR A 244 4.15 3.38 -18.24
C THR A 244 3.11 2.28 -18.08
N PRO A 245 2.21 2.06 -19.06
CA PRO A 245 1.33 0.91 -19.13
C PRO A 245 1.99 -0.35 -19.73
N PHE A 246 3.23 -0.25 -20.22
CA PHE A 246 3.88 -1.25 -21.07
C PHE A 246 3.90 -2.67 -20.47
N PHE A 247 4.12 -2.81 -19.17
CA PHE A 247 4.35 -4.12 -18.55
C PHE A 247 3.10 -4.91 -18.22
N THR A 248 2.01 -4.24 -17.87
CA THR A 248 0.77 -4.89 -17.37
C THR A 248 -0.49 -4.47 -18.11
N GLY A 249 -0.39 -3.53 -19.07
CA GLY A 249 -1.54 -2.89 -19.70
C GLY A 249 -2.21 -1.83 -18.84
N ILE A 250 -1.87 -1.75 -17.56
CA ILE A 250 -2.34 -0.73 -16.62
C ILE A 250 -1.18 0.20 -16.29
N PRO A 251 -1.34 1.54 -16.41
CA PRO A 251 -0.27 2.48 -16.10
C PRO A 251 0.25 2.32 -14.67
N GLY A 252 1.57 2.30 -14.53
CA GLY A 252 2.22 2.15 -13.23
C GLY A 252 3.65 2.70 -13.23
N ASN A 253 4.19 2.87 -12.04
CA ASN A 253 5.52 3.39 -11.77
C ASN A 253 6.52 2.26 -11.51
N TYR A 254 7.62 2.26 -12.28
CA TYR A 254 8.65 1.22 -12.25
C TYR A 254 10.06 1.83 -12.24
N LEU A 255 11.01 1.16 -11.60
CA LEU A 255 12.43 1.56 -11.60
C LEU A 255 13.07 1.33 -12.96
N LYS A 256 13.65 2.37 -13.55
CA LYS A 256 14.40 2.30 -14.81
C LYS A 256 15.54 1.29 -14.74
N ALA A 257 16.21 1.18 -13.59
CA ALA A 257 17.29 0.21 -13.38
C ALA A 257 16.86 -1.23 -13.68
N SER A 258 15.65 -1.64 -13.27
CA SER A 258 15.13 -2.98 -13.55
C SER A 258 14.75 -3.17 -15.02
N ILE A 259 14.29 -2.10 -15.68
CA ILE A 259 13.96 -2.10 -17.11
C ILE A 259 15.23 -2.32 -17.93
N VAL A 260 16.30 -1.58 -17.61
CA VAL A 260 17.61 -1.74 -18.23
C VAL A 260 18.19 -3.13 -17.97
N ALA A 261 18.11 -3.63 -16.73
CA ALA A 261 18.57 -4.98 -16.38
C ALA A 261 17.82 -6.08 -17.13
N ALA A 262 16.57 -5.83 -17.53
CA ALA A 262 15.77 -6.72 -18.38
C ALA A 262 16.09 -6.58 -19.88
N GLY A 263 17.09 -5.77 -20.27
CA GLY A 263 17.52 -5.57 -21.66
C GLY A 263 16.62 -4.64 -22.47
N LEU A 264 15.81 -3.80 -21.79
CA LEU A 264 14.92 -2.82 -22.43
C LEU A 264 15.46 -1.40 -22.26
N ASP A 265 15.17 -0.53 -23.24
CA ASP A 265 15.47 0.91 -23.11
C ASP A 265 14.26 1.64 -22.50
N PRO A 266 14.40 2.25 -21.30
CA PRO A 266 13.32 3.02 -20.70
C PRO A 266 12.86 4.23 -21.53
N ALA A 267 13.71 4.73 -22.44
CA ALA A 267 13.39 5.86 -23.31
C ALA A 267 12.67 5.43 -24.59
N ASP A 268 12.76 4.15 -24.97
CA ASP A 268 12.18 3.62 -26.22
C ASP A 268 11.39 2.33 -25.96
N LEU A 269 10.42 2.39 -25.06
CA LEU A 269 9.50 1.29 -24.85
C LEU A 269 8.42 1.28 -25.94
N PRO A 270 8.13 0.10 -26.57
CA PRO A 270 7.05 -0.02 -27.54
C PRO A 270 5.69 0.43 -26.97
N ALA A 271 4.76 0.83 -27.85
CA ALA A 271 3.41 1.20 -27.45
C ALA A 271 2.70 0.04 -26.71
N ALA A 272 1.85 0.36 -25.74
CA ALA A 272 1.18 -0.62 -24.86
C ALA A 272 0.34 -1.67 -25.63
N GLU A 273 -0.21 -1.33 -26.80
CA GLU A 273 -0.98 -2.25 -27.64
C GLU A 273 -0.16 -3.45 -28.13
N ALA A 274 1.14 -3.29 -28.31
CA ALA A 274 2.05 -4.38 -28.66
C ALA A 274 2.39 -5.29 -27.47
N ALA A 275 2.17 -4.83 -26.23
CA ALA A 275 2.49 -5.52 -25.01
C ALA A 275 1.37 -6.46 -24.52
N SER A 276 0.10 -6.13 -24.80
CA SER A 276 -1.06 -6.86 -24.28
C SER A 276 -1.24 -8.28 -24.85
N SER A 277 -0.55 -8.60 -25.96
CA SER A 277 -0.79 -9.85 -26.72
C SER A 277 0.22 -10.97 -26.45
N ASN A 278 1.28 -10.79 -25.65
CA ASN A 278 2.33 -11.81 -25.53
C ASN A 278 2.84 -12.00 -24.10
N PHE A 279 2.15 -12.85 -23.35
CA PHE A 279 2.69 -13.54 -22.16
C PHE A 279 3.65 -14.68 -22.52
N GLY A 280 4.43 -14.53 -23.59
CA GLY A 280 5.39 -15.54 -24.05
C GLY A 280 6.58 -15.67 -23.07
N THR A 281 7.16 -16.86 -23.04
CA THR A 281 8.19 -17.34 -22.10
C THR A 281 9.54 -16.60 -22.17
N THR A 282 9.72 -15.65 -23.09
CA THR A 282 10.97 -14.92 -23.34
C THR A 282 10.97 -13.47 -22.87
N ARG A 283 9.86 -12.94 -22.31
CA ARG A 283 9.77 -11.58 -21.80
C ARG A 283 10.00 -11.52 -20.29
N ALA A 284 10.59 -10.41 -19.84
CA ALA A 284 10.68 -10.03 -18.44
C ALA A 284 9.32 -10.17 -17.75
N LYS A 285 9.27 -10.92 -16.63
CA LYS A 285 8.02 -11.15 -15.90
C LYS A 285 7.68 -9.90 -15.11
N PRO A 286 6.53 -9.25 -15.38
CA PRO A 286 6.09 -8.12 -14.57
C PRO A 286 6.17 -8.46 -13.08
N TRP A 287 6.60 -7.50 -12.26
CA TRP A 287 6.74 -7.59 -10.81
C TRP A 287 7.87 -8.49 -10.28
N LYS A 288 8.35 -9.48 -11.05
CA LYS A 288 9.49 -10.30 -10.67
C LYS A 288 10.80 -9.66 -11.14
N ASP A 289 10.84 -9.31 -12.43
CA ASP A 289 12.04 -8.81 -13.11
C ASP A 289 11.97 -7.28 -13.31
N ILE A 290 10.75 -6.71 -13.32
CA ILE A 290 10.50 -5.27 -13.43
C ILE A 290 9.95 -4.78 -12.10
N TRP A 291 10.67 -3.89 -11.43
CA TRP A 291 10.45 -3.51 -10.04
C TRP A 291 9.60 -2.24 -9.92
N GLY A 292 8.48 -2.36 -9.21
CA GLY A 292 7.63 -1.22 -8.91
C GLY A 292 8.23 -0.32 -7.83
N ALA A 293 8.17 1.00 -8.03
CA ALA A 293 8.59 1.98 -7.03
C ALA A 293 7.84 3.29 -7.20
N GLY A 294 7.52 3.95 -6.09
CA GLY A 294 6.98 5.30 -6.11
C GLY A 294 8.08 6.37 -6.22
N GLN A 295 7.71 7.56 -6.64
CA GLN A 295 8.64 8.69 -6.81
C GLN A 295 9.29 9.18 -5.51
N GLY A 296 8.84 8.70 -4.34
CA GLY A 296 9.45 8.99 -3.05
C GLY A 296 10.77 8.24 -2.78
N VAL A 297 11.31 7.45 -3.73
CA VAL A 297 12.56 6.67 -3.57
C VAL A 297 13.73 7.51 -3.05
N GLY A 298 13.90 8.74 -3.53
CA GLY A 298 15.00 9.62 -3.11
C GLY A 298 15.02 9.98 -1.61
N GLY A 299 13.95 9.67 -0.88
CA GLY A 299 13.92 9.79 0.58
C GLY A 299 14.40 8.54 1.34
N ILE A 300 14.88 7.49 0.64
CA ILE A 300 15.24 6.20 1.21
C ILE A 300 16.75 5.99 1.10
N ALA A 301 17.49 6.27 2.18
CA ALA A 301 18.95 6.27 2.17
C ALA A 301 19.59 4.92 2.57
N SER A 302 18.81 3.94 3.05
CA SER A 302 19.34 2.65 3.50
C SER A 302 18.26 1.59 3.68
N VAL A 303 18.69 0.33 3.65
CA VAL A 303 17.87 -0.83 4.06
C VAL A 303 17.89 -0.92 5.58
N LEU A 304 16.70 -0.87 6.20
CA LEU A 304 16.55 -0.88 7.67
C LEU A 304 15.51 -1.94 8.08
N PRO A 305 15.53 -2.43 9.32
CA PRO A 305 14.36 -3.13 9.86
C PRO A 305 13.11 -2.25 9.82
N ALA A 306 11.92 -2.83 9.57
CA ALA A 306 10.65 -2.10 9.47
C ALA A 306 10.41 -1.21 10.70
N ARG A 307 10.74 -1.67 11.90
CA ARG A 307 10.66 -0.90 13.15
C ARG A 307 11.44 0.43 13.11
N ARG A 308 12.62 0.45 12.47
CA ARG A 308 13.41 1.68 12.32
C ARG A 308 12.85 2.59 11.22
N SER A 309 12.18 2.02 10.24
CA SER A 309 11.50 2.79 9.19
C SER A 309 10.28 3.57 9.73
N CYS A 310 9.70 3.12 10.83
CA CYS A 310 8.58 3.75 11.55
C CYS A 310 9.04 4.61 12.74
N ALA A 311 10.33 4.64 13.08
CA ALA A 311 10.83 5.46 14.18
C ALA A 311 10.68 6.96 13.85
N PRO A 312 10.36 7.81 14.85
CA PRO A 312 10.35 9.25 14.65
C PRO A 312 11.73 9.69 14.13
N PRO A 313 11.79 10.69 13.23
CA PRO A 313 13.07 11.19 12.75
C PRO A 313 13.90 11.68 13.96
N THR A 314 15.17 11.32 13.97
CA THR A 314 16.13 12.00 14.87
C THR A 314 15.96 13.51 14.69
N PRO A 315 15.90 14.29 15.76
CA PRO A 315 15.74 15.74 15.63
C PRO A 315 16.82 16.27 14.69
N THR A 316 16.39 16.79 13.54
CA THR A 316 17.29 17.52 12.64
C THR A 316 17.84 18.69 13.43
N PRO A 317 19.15 18.97 13.40
CA PRO A 317 19.70 20.18 14.02
C PRO A 317 18.86 21.38 13.55
N ALA A 318 18.43 22.19 14.50
CA ALA A 318 17.60 23.35 14.18
C ALA A 318 18.27 24.14 13.04
N TRP A 319 17.51 24.40 11.98
CA TRP A 319 17.95 25.26 10.88
C TRP A 319 18.44 26.57 11.47
N PRO A 320 19.66 27.04 11.19
CA PRO A 320 20.12 28.33 11.69
C PRO A 320 19.16 29.38 11.19
N ARG A 321 18.42 30.00 12.10
CA ARG A 321 17.62 31.19 11.80
C ARG A 321 18.62 32.27 11.39
N SER A 322 18.60 32.65 10.11
CA SER A 322 19.34 33.84 9.69
C SER A 322 18.90 35.03 10.53
N SER A 323 19.83 35.54 11.30
CA SER A 323 19.72 36.81 12.02
C SER A 323 19.56 37.99 11.08
#